data_3e1b21808ac916fbcb448ecdc9b0220e
#
_entry.id   3e1b21808ac916fbcb448ecdc9b0220e
#
_cell.length_a   1.000
_cell.length_b   1.000
_cell.length_c   1.000
_cell.angle_alpha   90.00
_cell.angle_beta   90.00
_cell.angle_gamma   90.00
#
_symmetry.space_group_name_H-M   'P 1'
#
loop_
_entity.id
_entity.type
_entity.pdbx_description
1 polymer ?
#
loop_
_entity_poly.entity_id
_entity_poly.type
_entity_poly.pdbx_seq_one_letter_code
_entity_poly.pdbx_strand_id
1 'polypeptide(L)'
;MTDFNINGYSLKELTKKGKELREHEEEVEFLMKSYVGGAEYREGEYLTRHKRENKASFKKRLENSVFTNYTSPVIDIYNGYLHREQKERSNKGLNDSLFXAYIEXADLXGRTHDKIXREVSRLSSLMGSVGILIDSPESSTGSLGSDISAGLHTYIKVYTPNNIVNLIYNYDTGRPVLDILVLNEDFDDSVYEYYVIYTNEEWFRIKQKDNTKPELISQGVHGLGIVPFIIHKNKDSLISKFGVSDVSDIAELNKRVYQLDSSAIEIIENTAFPFLEVPRRDNPATGDGDIIIGTTNVLEVDPDTTNKHRWVEPDGLSLDKILMWRNQTLEDIRYHSKIGGTDGVNSNKALSGVSLEIMFQQLNSILADKAESLENTENAIFSIIGLWNNQTWDGSIVYSRRFGVRDLSFELDQFIKASLFVDSKEFTKEMAEKVARKVLTNVDEKTIDLIVKEVEDNHGNSAGNSVSEDSLNAS
;
A
#
# COMPACT_ATOMS: atom_id res chain seq x y z
N MET A 1 -26.29 38.61 8.60
CA MET A 1 -25.01 38.20 7.97
C MET A 1 -25.32 37.12 6.94
N THR A 2 -25.07 37.41 5.67
CA THR A 2 -25.23 36.43 4.59
C THR A 2 -24.23 35.30 4.84
N ASP A 3 -24.69 34.07 4.83
CA ASP A 3 -23.80 32.91 4.96
C ASP A 3 -22.85 32.88 3.77
N PHE A 4 -21.57 32.71 4.05
CA PHE A 4 -20.54 32.58 3.02
C PHE A 4 -20.77 31.27 2.26
N ASN A 5 -20.91 31.33 0.95
CA ASN A 5 -21.21 30.22 0.08
C ASN A 5 -20.11 30.08 -1.00
N ILE A 6 -19.74 28.85 -1.31
CA ILE A 6 -18.79 28.50 -2.37
C ILE A 6 -19.56 27.70 -3.45
N ASN A 7 -19.67 28.26 -4.65
CA ASN A 7 -20.41 27.64 -5.77
C ASN A 7 -21.81 27.17 -5.39
N GLY A 8 -22.52 27.96 -4.53
CA GLY A 8 -23.90 27.68 -4.11
C GLY A 8 -24.03 26.78 -2.88
N TYR A 9 -22.93 26.25 -2.35
CA TYR A 9 -22.92 25.40 -1.14
C TYR A 9 -22.48 26.21 0.08
N SER A 10 -23.16 26.04 1.20
CA SER A 10 -22.74 26.61 2.48
C SER A 10 -21.51 25.85 3.03
N LEU A 11 -20.69 26.52 3.83
CA LEU A 11 -19.53 25.88 4.47
C LEU A 11 -19.94 24.65 5.30
N LYS A 12 -21.09 24.70 5.96
CA LYS A 12 -21.63 23.59 6.76
C LYS A 12 -21.99 22.37 5.92
N GLU A 13 -22.47 22.57 4.70
CA GLU A 13 -22.73 21.47 3.75
C GLU A 13 -21.42 20.87 3.25
N LEU A 14 -20.43 21.71 2.97
CA LEU A 14 -19.12 21.29 2.44
C LEU A 14 -18.31 20.50 3.46
N THR A 15 -18.34 20.88 4.75
CA THR A 15 -17.60 20.16 5.81
C THR A 15 -18.30 18.87 6.26
N LYS A 16 -19.53 18.64 5.80
CA LYS A 16 -20.23 17.40 6.10
C LYS A 16 -19.72 16.28 5.18
N LYS A 17 -19.16 15.24 5.75
CA LYS A 17 -18.57 14.12 5.00
C LYS A 17 -19.60 13.47 4.06
N GLY A 18 -19.22 13.26 2.81
CA GLY A 18 -20.04 12.63 1.78
C GLY A 18 -20.49 11.23 2.17
N LYS A 19 -21.66 10.79 1.72
CA LYS A 19 -22.24 9.48 2.07
C LYS A 19 -21.30 8.32 1.75
N GLU A 20 -20.79 8.25 0.53
CA GLU A 20 -19.90 7.19 0.06
C GLU A 20 -18.61 7.13 0.89
N LEU A 21 -18.06 8.29 1.25
CA LEU A 21 -16.84 8.40 2.07
C LEU A 21 -17.06 7.89 3.49
N ARG A 22 -18.23 8.18 4.07
CA ARG A 22 -18.59 7.67 5.41
C ARG A 22 -18.73 6.15 5.42
N GLU A 23 -19.30 5.59 4.36
CA GLU A 23 -19.50 4.15 4.23
C GLU A 23 -18.15 3.39 4.13
N HIS A 24 -17.12 4.03 3.56
CA HIS A 24 -15.78 3.47 3.44
C HIS A 24 -14.88 3.70 4.65
N GLU A 25 -15.24 4.60 5.55
CA GLU A 25 -14.37 5.05 6.64
C GLU A 25 -13.93 3.91 7.57
N GLU A 26 -14.87 3.05 7.97
CA GLU A 26 -14.59 1.92 8.85
C GLU A 26 -13.68 0.88 8.18
N GLU A 27 -13.90 0.63 6.90
CA GLU A 27 -13.06 -0.29 6.10
C GLU A 27 -11.63 0.24 5.99
N VAL A 28 -11.46 1.52 5.68
CA VAL A 28 -10.14 2.16 5.57
C VAL A 28 -9.39 2.08 6.91
N GLU A 29 -10.08 2.39 8.02
CA GLU A 29 -9.50 2.29 9.37
C GLU A 29 -9.07 0.86 9.71
N PHE A 30 -9.92 -0.12 9.42
CA PHE A 30 -9.63 -1.54 9.64
C PHE A 30 -8.39 -1.98 8.83
N LEU A 31 -8.30 -1.55 7.56
CA LEU A 31 -7.16 -1.89 6.70
C LEU A 31 -5.87 -1.24 7.19
N MET A 32 -5.93 0.02 7.63
CA MET A 32 -4.78 0.73 8.20
C MET A 32 -4.26 0.01 9.46
N LYS A 33 -5.17 -0.35 10.37
CA LYS A 33 -4.82 -1.09 11.60
C LYS A 33 -4.26 -2.48 11.27
N SER A 34 -4.81 -3.14 10.25
CA SER A 34 -4.33 -4.46 9.78
C SER A 34 -2.91 -4.38 9.22
N TYR A 35 -2.56 -3.29 8.55
CA TYR A 35 -1.21 -3.07 8.04
C TYR A 35 -0.22 -2.77 9.17
N VAL A 36 -0.58 -1.87 10.08
CA VAL A 36 0.28 -1.46 11.22
C VAL A 36 0.47 -2.62 12.20
N GLY A 37 -0.61 -3.33 12.56
CA GLY A 37 -0.55 -4.44 13.52
C GLY A 37 -0.32 -3.98 14.96
N GLY A 38 0.19 -4.88 15.79
CA GLY A 38 0.61 -4.60 17.16
C GLY A 38 -0.51 -4.05 18.06
N ALA A 39 -0.19 -3.02 18.83
CA ALA A 39 -1.12 -2.36 19.75
C ALA A 39 -2.31 -1.73 19.02
N GLU A 40 -2.04 -1.06 17.91
CA GLU A 40 -3.07 -0.41 17.07
C GLU A 40 -4.16 -1.41 16.65
N TYR A 41 -3.74 -2.63 16.28
CA TYR A 41 -4.69 -3.67 15.88
C TYR A 41 -5.56 -4.15 17.07
N ARG A 42 -4.92 -4.35 18.24
CA ARG A 42 -5.65 -4.77 19.46
C ARG A 42 -6.68 -3.73 19.90
N GLU A 43 -6.37 -2.45 19.74
CA GLU A 43 -7.28 -1.33 20.06
C GLU A 43 -8.47 -1.25 19.09
N GLY A 44 -8.40 -1.91 17.94
CA GLY A 44 -9.50 -1.99 16.95
C GLY A 44 -10.68 -2.85 17.37
N GLU A 45 -10.60 -3.53 18.52
CA GLU A 45 -11.68 -4.37 19.08
C GLU A 45 -12.09 -5.53 18.16
N TYR A 46 -11.16 -6.10 17.40
CA TYR A 46 -11.40 -7.20 16.45
C TYR A 46 -11.51 -8.57 17.12
N LEU A 47 -11.33 -8.64 18.44
CA LEU A 47 -11.53 -9.84 19.24
C LEU A 47 -12.89 -9.74 19.96
N THR A 48 -13.78 -10.68 19.68
CA THR A 48 -15.14 -10.68 20.24
C THR A 48 -15.18 -11.41 21.59
N ARG A 49 -15.89 -10.86 22.56
CA ARG A 49 -16.14 -11.52 23.84
C ARG A 49 -17.19 -12.63 23.64
N HIS A 50 -16.92 -13.82 24.16
CA HIS A 50 -17.87 -14.93 24.13
C HIS A 50 -19.05 -14.64 25.07
N LYS A 51 -20.23 -15.12 24.74
CA LYS A 51 -21.47 -14.84 25.48
C LYS A 51 -21.36 -15.18 26.97
N ARG A 52 -20.66 -16.26 27.33
CA ARG A 52 -20.50 -16.73 28.70
C ARG A 52 -19.17 -16.30 29.35
N GLU A 53 -18.35 -15.55 28.65
CA GLU A 53 -17.06 -15.05 29.14
C GLU A 53 -17.30 -13.82 30.03
N ASN A 54 -16.73 -13.79 31.22
CA ASN A 54 -16.80 -12.60 32.06
C ASN A 54 -15.83 -11.51 31.56
N LYS A 55 -16.02 -10.28 32.02
CA LYS A 55 -15.22 -9.12 31.55
C LYS A 55 -13.72 -9.24 31.91
N ALA A 56 -13.41 -9.81 33.09
CA ALA A 56 -12.01 -9.96 33.53
C ALA A 56 -11.25 -10.99 32.70
N SER A 57 -11.89 -12.12 32.39
CA SER A 57 -11.31 -13.16 31.51
C SER A 57 -11.12 -12.64 30.09
N PHE A 58 -12.08 -11.90 29.55
CA PHE A 58 -11.96 -11.28 28.23
C PHE A 58 -10.80 -10.29 28.20
N LYS A 59 -10.67 -9.45 29.23
CA LYS A 59 -9.57 -8.49 29.33
C LYS A 59 -8.21 -9.20 29.32
N LYS A 60 -8.07 -10.28 30.13
CA LYS A 60 -6.86 -11.10 30.15
C LYS A 60 -6.57 -11.73 28.77
N ARG A 61 -7.60 -12.28 28.12
CA ARG A 61 -7.48 -12.87 26.77
C ARG A 61 -7.06 -11.84 25.74
N LEU A 62 -7.59 -10.62 25.81
CA LEU A 62 -7.21 -9.51 24.91
C LEU A 62 -5.75 -9.10 25.14
N GLU A 63 -5.32 -8.98 26.40
CA GLU A 63 -3.94 -8.63 26.78
C GLU A 63 -2.93 -9.70 26.29
N ASN A 64 -3.31 -10.97 26.35
CA ASN A 64 -2.47 -12.10 25.93
C ASN A 64 -2.51 -12.34 24.41
N SER A 65 -3.45 -11.72 23.68
CA SER A 65 -3.60 -11.95 22.25
C SER A 65 -2.45 -11.36 21.45
N VAL A 66 -2.01 -12.11 20.43
CA VAL A 66 -0.91 -11.70 19.53
C VAL A 66 -1.47 -11.70 18.10
N PHE A 67 -1.36 -10.56 17.43
CA PHE A 67 -1.71 -10.44 16.02
C PHE A 67 -0.47 -10.74 15.17
N THR A 68 -0.50 -11.87 14.48
CA THR A 68 0.52 -12.22 13.47
C THR A 68 0.09 -11.57 12.16
N ASN A 69 0.87 -10.63 11.68
CA ASN A 69 0.52 -9.81 10.52
C ASN A 69 0.82 -10.54 9.21
N TYR A 70 -0.21 -11.00 8.53
CA TYR A 70 -0.14 -11.60 7.19
C TYR A 70 -0.54 -10.60 6.10
N THR A 71 -1.03 -9.42 6.47
CA THR A 71 -1.53 -8.39 5.54
C THR A 71 -0.41 -7.52 5.00
N SER A 72 0.44 -6.95 5.88
CA SER A 72 1.49 -6.02 5.48
C SER A 72 2.53 -6.65 4.54
N PRO A 73 2.98 -7.93 4.73
CA PRO A 73 3.97 -8.50 3.82
C PRO A 73 3.51 -8.59 2.37
N VAL A 74 2.21 -8.78 2.13
CA VAL A 74 1.66 -8.85 0.76
C VAL A 74 1.88 -7.52 0.04
N ILE A 75 1.51 -6.42 0.70
CA ILE A 75 1.68 -5.06 0.15
C ILE A 75 3.16 -4.74 -0.06
N ASP A 76 4.00 -5.08 0.92
CA ASP A 76 5.43 -4.78 0.88
C ASP A 76 6.13 -5.56 -0.24
N ILE A 77 5.72 -6.80 -0.49
CA ILE A 77 6.23 -7.62 -1.59
C ILE A 77 5.81 -7.01 -2.95
N TYR A 78 4.53 -6.68 -3.13
CA TYR A 78 4.04 -6.05 -4.36
C TYR A 78 4.80 -4.74 -4.63
N ASN A 79 4.91 -3.90 -3.62
CA ASN A 79 5.59 -2.61 -3.71
C ASN A 79 7.09 -2.77 -4.00
N GLY A 80 7.73 -3.77 -3.38
CA GLY A 80 9.13 -4.11 -3.59
C GLY A 80 9.44 -4.49 -5.04
N TYR A 81 8.62 -5.37 -5.61
CA TYR A 81 8.78 -5.78 -7.02
C TYR A 81 8.49 -4.64 -7.99
N LEU A 82 7.41 -3.89 -7.76
CA LEU A 82 6.97 -2.81 -8.64
C LEU A 82 8.01 -1.68 -8.75
N HIS A 83 8.71 -1.39 -7.68
CA HIS A 83 9.67 -0.28 -7.61
C HIS A 83 11.14 -0.74 -7.60
N ARG A 84 11.40 -2.01 -7.95
CA ARG A 84 12.76 -2.55 -7.97
C ARG A 84 13.60 -1.93 -9.10
N GLU A 85 13.02 -1.83 -10.28
CA GLU A 85 13.70 -1.26 -11.44
C GLU A 85 13.46 0.25 -11.54
N GLN A 86 14.43 0.96 -12.08
CA GLN A 86 14.36 2.40 -12.31
C GLN A 86 13.30 2.69 -13.39
N LYS A 87 12.49 3.72 -13.15
CA LYS A 87 11.50 4.18 -14.12
C LYS A 87 12.17 5.10 -15.13
N GLU A 88 11.75 5.00 -16.36
CA GLU A 88 12.18 5.90 -17.42
C GLU A 88 11.23 7.10 -17.46
N ARG A 89 11.78 8.30 -17.30
CA ARG A 89 11.02 9.56 -17.36
C ARG A 89 11.67 10.47 -18.37
N SER A 90 10.97 10.71 -19.47
CA SER A 90 11.40 11.62 -20.54
C SER A 90 10.67 12.95 -20.38
N ASN A 91 11.40 14.00 -19.95
CA ASN A 91 10.83 15.34 -19.86
C ASN A 91 10.65 15.94 -21.25
N LYS A 92 9.45 16.42 -21.53
CA LYS A 92 9.16 17.19 -22.74
C LYS A 92 8.06 18.20 -22.40
N GLY A 93 8.36 19.45 -22.61
CA GLY A 93 7.43 20.56 -22.41
C GLY A 93 7.61 21.33 -21.12
N LEU A 94 8.14 20.70 -20.05
CA LEU A 94 8.46 21.41 -18.82
C LEU A 94 9.91 21.92 -18.86
N ASN A 95 10.16 23.04 -18.19
CA ASN A 95 11.52 23.55 -17.98
C ASN A 95 12.36 22.49 -17.24
N ASP A 96 13.55 22.18 -17.74
CA ASP A 96 14.39 21.10 -17.20
C ASP A 96 14.83 21.37 -15.74
N SER A 97 15.12 22.62 -15.39
CA SER A 97 15.49 22.98 -14.00
C SER A 97 14.32 22.78 -13.04
N LEU A 98 13.13 23.10 -13.49
CA LEU A 98 11.90 22.88 -12.70
C LEU A 98 11.62 21.37 -12.54
N PHE A 99 11.76 20.64 -13.62
CA PHE A 99 11.57 19.19 -13.60
C PHE A 99 12.53 18.50 -12.62
N UNK A 100 13.60 18.78 -12.62
CA UNK A 100 14.50 18.36 -11.83
C UNK A 100 14.32 18.67 -10.49
N ALA A 101 14.15 19.90 -10.21
CA ALA A 101 13.87 20.34 -8.82
C ALA A 101 12.69 19.57 -8.20
N TYR A 102 11.63 19.41 -8.97
CA TYR A 102 10.45 18.66 -8.54
C TYR A 102 10.76 17.18 -8.30
N ILE A 103 11.54 16.55 -9.15
CA ILE A 103 11.92 15.12 -8.95
C ILE A 103 12.66 14.93 -7.62
N GLU A 104 13.50 15.88 -7.26
CA GLU A 104 14.29 15.86 -6.02
C GLU A 104 13.50 16.24 -4.77
N UNK A 105 12.49 17.17 -4.78
CA UNK A 105 11.83 17.69 -3.83
C UNK A 105 10.50 17.79 -4.10
N ALA A 106 9.85 16.72 -4.14
CA ALA A 106 8.48 16.71 -4.65
C ALA A 106 7.43 17.09 -3.60
N ASP A 107 7.76 17.16 -2.34
CA ASP A 107 6.84 17.56 -1.26
C ASP A 107 7.49 18.51 -0.27
N LEU A 108 6.67 18.98 0.67
CA LEU A 108 7.15 19.88 1.73
C LEU A 108 8.11 19.22 2.74
N UNK A 109 8.23 17.94 2.55
CA UNK A 109 8.97 17.33 3.21
C UNK A 109 10.15 17.08 2.71
N GLY A 110 10.59 17.45 1.67
CA GLY A 110 11.83 17.24 0.99
C GLY A 110 12.05 15.81 0.47
N ARG A 111 10.97 15.08 0.29
CA ARG A 111 11.04 13.72 -0.28
C ARG A 111 11.09 13.78 -1.80
N THR A 112 11.81 12.84 -2.39
CA THR A 112 11.87 12.67 -3.85
C THR A 112 10.54 12.19 -4.40
N HIS A 113 10.29 12.47 -5.67
CA HIS A 113 9.10 11.99 -6.38
C HIS A 113 8.99 10.45 -6.33
N ASP A 114 10.10 9.73 -6.52
CA ASP A 114 10.13 8.27 -6.42
C ASP A 114 9.67 7.75 -5.06
N LYS A 115 10.07 8.41 -4.01
CA LYS A 115 9.71 8.05 -2.64
C LYS A 115 8.20 8.20 -2.41
N ILE A 116 7.64 9.25 -2.99
CA ILE A 116 6.20 9.49 -2.91
C ILE A 116 5.40 8.54 -3.83
N UNK A 117 5.82 8.37 -4.95
CA UNK A 117 5.27 7.54 -5.72
C UNK A 117 5.19 6.30 -5.22
N ARG A 118 6.23 5.69 -4.44
CA ARG A 118 6.24 4.41 -3.72
C ARG A 118 5.21 4.37 -2.58
N GLU A 119 5.08 5.47 -1.87
CA GLU A 119 4.06 5.63 -0.82
C GLU A 119 2.63 5.55 -1.41
N VAL A 120 2.37 6.24 -2.51
CA VAL A 120 1.08 6.22 -3.21
C VAL A 120 0.71 4.78 -3.60
N SER A 121 1.66 4.04 -4.18
CA SER A 121 1.48 2.63 -4.55
C SER A 121 1.14 1.76 -3.33
N ARG A 122 1.87 1.93 -2.23
CA ARG A 122 1.64 1.18 -0.98
C ARG A 122 0.27 1.49 -0.38
N LEU A 123 -0.07 2.78 -0.26
CA LEU A 123 -1.33 3.22 0.34
C LEU A 123 -2.54 2.84 -0.53
N SER A 124 -2.43 2.93 -1.85
CA SER A 124 -3.52 2.52 -2.76
C SER A 124 -3.71 1.00 -2.74
N SER A 125 -2.64 0.22 -2.68
CA SER A 125 -2.73 -1.24 -2.49
C SER A 125 -3.48 -1.58 -1.20
N LEU A 126 -3.23 -0.82 -0.14
CA LEU A 126 -3.87 -1.01 1.17
C LEU A 126 -5.33 -0.55 1.16
N MET A 127 -5.59 0.69 0.77
CA MET A 127 -6.90 1.35 0.96
C MET A 127 -7.74 1.43 -0.31
N GLY A 128 -7.22 0.94 -1.44
CA GLY A 128 -7.90 0.99 -2.74
C GLY A 128 -7.68 2.29 -3.49
N SER A 129 -7.58 3.42 -2.80
CA SER A 129 -7.38 4.74 -3.42
C SER A 129 -6.53 5.65 -2.55
N VAL A 130 -5.94 6.65 -3.21
CA VAL A 130 -5.17 7.71 -2.56
C VAL A 130 -5.48 9.03 -3.28
N GLY A 131 -5.68 10.09 -2.53
CA GLY A 131 -5.81 11.44 -3.06
C GLY A 131 -4.45 12.11 -3.19
N ILE A 132 -4.20 12.78 -4.29
CA ILE A 132 -2.96 13.51 -4.55
C ILE A 132 -3.34 14.94 -4.92
N LEU A 133 -2.99 15.89 -4.06
CA LEU A 133 -3.16 17.32 -4.30
C LEU A 133 -1.83 17.88 -4.84
N ILE A 134 -1.89 18.58 -5.96
CA ILE A 134 -0.76 19.27 -6.56
C ILE A 134 -0.93 20.76 -6.29
N ASP A 135 -0.02 21.35 -5.54
CA ASP A 135 -0.15 22.71 -5.06
C ASP A 135 1.14 23.50 -5.31
N SER A 136 1.07 24.81 -5.18
CA SER A 136 2.21 25.69 -5.39
C SER A 136 2.32 26.72 -4.28
N PRO A 137 3.52 27.13 -3.86
CA PRO A 137 3.67 28.19 -2.85
C PRO A 137 3.07 29.51 -3.34
N GLU A 138 2.44 30.23 -2.44
CA GLU A 138 1.85 31.57 -2.72
C GLU A 138 2.91 32.65 -2.94
N SER A 139 4.11 32.45 -2.42
CA SER A 139 5.22 33.39 -2.48
C SER A 139 6.15 33.09 -3.64
N SER A 140 6.68 34.13 -4.27
CA SER A 140 7.70 34.04 -5.32
C SER A 140 8.80 35.06 -5.05
N THR A 141 10.03 34.72 -5.39
CA THR A 141 11.18 35.63 -5.31
C THR A 141 11.30 36.51 -6.56
N GLY A 142 10.44 36.30 -7.56
CA GLY A 142 10.39 37.05 -8.80
C GLY A 142 11.15 36.47 -9.99
N SER A 143 11.85 35.33 -9.78
CA SER A 143 12.44 34.58 -10.89
C SER A 143 12.42 33.08 -10.62
N LEU A 144 12.20 32.28 -11.64
CA LEU A 144 12.13 30.81 -11.56
C LEU A 144 13.38 30.20 -10.90
N GLY A 145 14.58 30.70 -11.28
CA GLY A 145 15.84 30.20 -10.72
C GLY A 145 15.97 30.46 -9.21
N SER A 146 15.55 31.65 -8.76
CA SER A 146 15.55 31.99 -7.33
C SER A 146 14.48 31.21 -6.56
N ASP A 147 13.31 31.02 -7.16
CA ASP A 147 12.22 30.21 -6.55
C ASP A 147 12.67 28.77 -6.36
N ILE A 148 13.28 28.16 -7.39
CA ILE A 148 13.84 26.80 -7.30
C ILE A 148 14.90 26.72 -6.18
N SER A 149 15.84 27.68 -6.14
CA SER A 149 16.90 27.75 -5.12
C SER A 149 16.35 27.90 -3.71
N ALA A 150 15.20 28.56 -3.57
CA ALA A 150 14.51 28.77 -2.30
C ALA A 150 13.52 27.63 -1.95
N GLY A 151 13.40 26.62 -2.81
CA GLY A 151 12.42 25.53 -2.64
C GLY A 151 10.96 25.95 -2.88
N LEU A 152 10.76 27.07 -3.56
CA LEU A 152 9.42 27.62 -3.85
C LEU A 152 8.94 27.15 -5.24
N HIS A 153 8.79 25.84 -5.39
CA HIS A 153 8.25 25.23 -6.61
C HIS A 153 7.05 24.36 -6.28
N THR A 154 6.32 23.95 -7.29
CA THR A 154 5.14 23.10 -7.18
C THR A 154 5.47 21.81 -6.39
N TYR A 155 4.59 21.41 -5.50
CA TYR A 155 4.77 20.24 -4.63
C TYR A 155 3.47 19.40 -4.59
N ILE A 156 3.58 18.19 -4.09
CA ILE A 156 2.42 17.30 -3.91
C ILE A 156 2.19 16.97 -2.43
N LYS A 157 0.92 16.79 -2.10
CA LYS A 157 0.47 16.25 -0.80
C LYS A 157 -0.38 15.01 -1.05
N VAL A 158 -0.14 13.98 -0.25
CA VAL A 158 -0.85 12.70 -0.34
C VAL A 158 -1.89 12.63 0.77
N TYR A 159 -3.11 12.26 0.43
CA TYR A 159 -4.26 12.16 1.35
C TYR A 159 -4.85 10.76 1.31
N THR A 160 -5.10 10.19 2.48
CA THR A 160 -5.86 8.94 2.60
C THR A 160 -7.33 9.20 2.28
N PRO A 161 -8.12 8.19 1.92
CA PRO A 161 -9.56 8.39 1.69
C PRO A 161 -10.28 8.99 2.89
N ASN A 162 -9.82 8.74 4.12
CA ASN A 162 -10.44 9.26 5.34
C ASN A 162 -10.26 10.77 5.50
N ASN A 163 -9.23 11.35 4.88
CA ASN A 163 -8.98 12.79 4.87
C ASN A 163 -9.77 13.52 3.78
N ILE A 164 -10.39 12.80 2.84
CA ILE A 164 -11.27 13.37 1.83
C ILE A 164 -12.67 13.52 2.46
N VAL A 165 -13.14 14.75 2.57
CA VAL A 165 -14.44 15.06 3.20
C VAL A 165 -15.55 15.10 2.16
N ASN A 166 -15.28 15.74 1.01
CA ASN A 166 -16.29 15.84 -0.03
C ASN A 166 -15.67 15.95 -1.43
N LEU A 167 -16.36 15.38 -2.41
CA LEU A 167 -16.02 15.42 -3.83
C LEU A 167 -17.30 15.75 -4.60
N ILE A 168 -17.40 16.97 -5.10
CA ILE A 168 -18.58 17.43 -5.85
C ILE A 168 -18.20 17.52 -7.33
N TYR A 169 -18.92 16.79 -8.15
CA TYR A 169 -18.69 16.70 -9.60
C TYR A 169 -19.75 17.46 -10.37
N ASN A 170 -19.34 18.17 -11.41
CA ASN A 170 -20.17 18.79 -12.41
C ASN A 170 -20.30 17.85 -13.62
N TYR A 171 -21.49 17.69 -14.15
CA TYR A 171 -21.82 16.81 -15.30
C TYR A 171 -22.32 17.60 -16.52
N ASP A 172 -22.17 18.93 -16.55
CA ASP A 172 -22.69 19.81 -17.60
C ASP A 172 -22.17 19.43 -19.00
N THR A 173 -20.94 18.92 -19.08
CA THR A 173 -20.32 18.48 -20.35
C THR A 173 -20.62 17.02 -20.69
N GLY A 174 -21.41 16.32 -19.87
CA GLY A 174 -21.66 14.88 -20.02
C GLY A 174 -20.58 14.00 -19.43
N ARG A 175 -19.44 14.58 -19.02
CA ARG A 175 -18.35 13.88 -18.31
C ARG A 175 -18.25 14.44 -16.89
N PRO A 176 -17.97 13.56 -15.89
CA PRO A 176 -17.77 14.06 -14.53
C PRO A 176 -16.48 14.87 -14.43
N VAL A 177 -16.60 16.15 -14.10
CA VAL A 177 -15.46 17.04 -13.82
C VAL A 177 -15.54 17.41 -12.34
N LEU A 178 -14.45 17.25 -11.61
CA LEU A 178 -14.40 17.62 -10.19
C LEU A 178 -14.51 19.14 -10.09
N ASP A 179 -15.55 19.62 -9.41
CA ASP A 179 -15.87 21.04 -9.26
C ASP A 179 -15.47 21.58 -7.89
N ILE A 180 -15.68 20.79 -6.82
CA ILE A 180 -15.27 21.17 -5.46
C ILE A 180 -14.66 19.96 -4.77
N LEU A 181 -13.50 20.17 -4.17
CA LEU A 181 -12.78 19.23 -3.31
C LEU A 181 -12.75 19.79 -1.89
N VAL A 182 -13.07 18.96 -0.90
CA VAL A 182 -12.92 19.31 0.51
C VAL A 182 -12.03 18.28 1.18
N LEU A 183 -10.93 18.73 1.77
CA LEU A 183 -9.96 17.90 2.49
C LEU A 183 -9.90 18.30 3.95
N ASN A 184 -9.76 17.32 4.83
CA ASN A 184 -9.44 17.55 6.24
C ASN A 184 -7.91 17.57 6.37
N GLU A 185 -7.36 18.60 6.97
CA GLU A 185 -5.95 18.72 7.29
C GLU A 185 -5.72 18.47 8.78
N ASP A 186 -4.93 17.45 9.10
CA ASP A 186 -4.54 17.14 10.48
C ASP A 186 -3.48 18.13 10.94
N PHE A 187 -3.90 19.13 11.69
CA PHE A 187 -3.01 19.96 12.50
C PHE A 187 -3.08 19.43 13.94
N ASP A 188 -1.99 19.53 14.66
CA ASP A 188 -1.91 19.11 16.06
C ASP A 188 -2.66 20.12 16.96
N ASP A 189 -3.96 20.16 16.76
CA ASP A 189 -4.89 21.05 17.49
C ASP A 189 -6.09 20.23 17.98
N SER A 190 -6.21 20.08 19.28
CA SER A 190 -7.29 19.32 19.91
C SER A 190 -8.63 20.04 19.95
N VAL A 191 -8.69 21.30 19.52
CA VAL A 191 -9.88 22.16 19.66
C VAL A 191 -10.59 22.34 18.32
N TYR A 192 -9.86 22.46 17.23
CA TYR A 192 -10.42 22.78 15.91
C TYR A 192 -10.07 21.72 14.87
N GLU A 193 -11.03 21.42 14.02
CA GLU A 193 -10.81 20.70 12.77
C GLU A 193 -10.51 21.71 11.66
N TYR A 194 -9.54 21.41 10.82
CA TYR A 194 -9.11 22.27 9.73
C TYR A 194 -9.45 21.64 8.39
N TYR A 195 -10.00 22.45 7.48
CA TYR A 195 -10.38 21.98 6.14
C TYR A 195 -9.79 22.92 5.10
N VAL A 196 -9.40 22.32 3.97
CA VAL A 196 -9.03 23.06 2.76
C VAL A 196 -10.02 22.70 1.67
N ILE A 197 -10.55 23.72 1.00
CA ILE A 197 -11.49 23.57 -0.10
C ILE A 197 -10.82 24.10 -1.36
N TYR A 198 -10.86 23.32 -2.43
CA TYR A 198 -10.41 23.74 -3.76
C TYR A 198 -11.60 23.72 -4.71
N THR A 199 -11.74 24.78 -5.48
CA THR A 199 -12.60 24.85 -6.67
C THR A 199 -11.72 24.85 -7.92
N ASN A 200 -12.29 25.05 -9.08
CA ASN A 200 -11.53 25.15 -10.34
C ASN A 200 -10.71 26.45 -10.44
N GLU A 201 -11.00 27.48 -9.62
CA GLU A 201 -10.33 28.80 -9.68
C GLU A 201 -9.70 29.23 -8.35
N GLU A 202 -10.28 28.82 -7.21
CA GLU A 202 -9.99 29.35 -5.89
C GLU A 202 -9.74 28.24 -4.87
N TRP A 203 -9.07 28.63 -3.77
CA TRP A 203 -8.92 27.77 -2.60
C TRP A 203 -9.33 28.55 -1.34
N PHE A 204 -9.81 27.80 -0.34
CA PHE A 204 -10.29 28.35 0.94
C PHE A 204 -9.76 27.47 2.08
N ARG A 205 -9.28 28.10 3.16
CA ARG A 205 -8.98 27.42 4.43
C ARG A 205 -10.01 27.81 5.45
N ILE A 206 -10.57 26.82 6.11
CA ILE A 206 -11.59 27.00 7.13
C ILE A 206 -11.23 26.18 8.37
N LYS A 207 -11.75 26.62 9.52
CA LYS A 207 -11.66 25.86 10.78
C LYS A 207 -13.06 25.69 11.35
N GLN A 208 -13.26 24.60 12.07
CA GLN A 208 -14.54 24.31 12.73
C GLN A 208 -14.27 23.69 14.10
N LYS A 209 -14.95 24.20 15.10
CA LYS A 209 -14.96 23.61 16.43
C LYS A 209 -16.28 22.82 16.57
N ASP A 210 -16.18 21.58 17.05
CA ASP A 210 -17.32 20.67 17.36
C ASP A 210 -18.72 21.21 17.09
N ASN A 211 -19.33 20.85 15.97
CA ASN A 211 -20.72 21.23 15.61
C ASN A 211 -21.04 22.73 15.55
N THR A 212 -20.02 23.60 15.66
CA THR A 212 -20.22 25.04 15.48
C THR A 212 -20.20 25.41 13.99
N LYS A 213 -20.52 26.67 13.68
CA LYS A 213 -20.44 27.18 12.31
C LYS A 213 -18.96 27.25 11.88
N PRO A 214 -18.60 26.73 10.70
CA PRO A 214 -17.24 26.86 10.19
C PRO A 214 -16.84 28.31 9.96
N GLU A 215 -15.58 28.63 10.22
CA GLU A 215 -14.99 29.96 10.07
C GLU A 215 -13.96 30.00 8.96
N LEU A 216 -14.05 30.95 8.05
CA LEU A 216 -13.05 31.17 7.01
C LEU A 216 -11.77 31.76 7.65
N ILE A 217 -10.62 31.15 7.39
CA ILE A 217 -9.30 31.61 7.85
C ILE A 217 -8.61 32.42 6.74
N SER A 218 -8.55 31.86 5.54
CA SER A 218 -7.88 32.47 4.39
C SER A 218 -8.47 31.93 3.09
N GLN A 219 -8.23 32.65 2.02
CA GLN A 219 -8.65 32.26 0.67
C GLN A 219 -7.70 32.88 -0.36
N GLY A 220 -7.65 32.28 -1.52
CA GLY A 220 -6.84 32.76 -2.64
C GLY A 220 -7.35 32.24 -3.98
N VAL A 221 -6.74 32.77 -5.05
CA VAL A 221 -7.07 32.40 -6.42
C VAL A 221 -5.84 31.68 -7.01
N HIS A 222 -6.06 30.47 -7.57
CA HIS A 222 -4.99 29.78 -8.32
C HIS A 222 -5.19 29.84 -9.83
N GLY A 223 -6.42 30.02 -10.32
CA GLY A 223 -6.72 30.30 -11.73
C GLY A 223 -6.36 29.17 -12.70
N LEU A 224 -6.32 27.91 -12.24
CA LEU A 224 -5.92 26.75 -13.08
C LEU A 224 -7.04 26.28 -14.03
N GLY A 225 -8.30 26.67 -13.75
CA GLY A 225 -9.46 26.16 -14.49
C GLY A 225 -9.86 24.73 -14.14
N ILE A 226 -9.12 24.08 -13.24
CA ILE A 226 -9.42 22.72 -12.75
C ILE A 226 -9.09 22.64 -11.25
N VAL A 227 -9.71 21.70 -10.55
CA VAL A 227 -9.28 21.32 -9.20
C VAL A 227 -7.97 20.53 -9.32
N PRO A 228 -6.85 20.98 -8.73
CA PRO A 228 -5.55 20.34 -8.92
C PRO A 228 -5.38 19.08 -8.06
N PHE A 229 -6.27 18.10 -8.29
CA PHE A 229 -6.36 16.88 -7.46
C PHE A 229 -6.58 15.65 -8.32
N ILE A 230 -5.89 14.58 -7.96
CA ILE A 230 -5.96 13.28 -8.64
C ILE A 230 -6.37 12.24 -7.60
N ILE A 231 -7.33 11.38 -7.94
CA ILE A 231 -7.61 10.16 -7.18
C ILE A 231 -6.87 9.02 -7.90
N HIS A 232 -5.78 8.57 -7.31
CA HIS A 232 -5.07 7.37 -7.77
C HIS A 232 -5.83 6.15 -7.25
N LYS A 233 -6.24 5.27 -8.15
CA LYS A 233 -6.94 4.03 -7.83
C LYS A 233 -6.03 2.83 -8.04
N ASN A 234 -6.03 1.93 -7.07
CA ASN A 234 -5.32 0.66 -7.18
C ASN A 234 -5.93 -0.22 -8.29
N LYS A 235 -7.24 -0.41 -8.22
CA LYS A 235 -8.06 -1.10 -9.24
C LYS A 235 -9.42 -0.40 -9.28
N ASP A 236 -10.03 -0.33 -10.45
CA ASP A 236 -11.38 0.25 -10.57
C ASP A 236 -12.41 -0.64 -9.88
N SER A 237 -13.30 -0.01 -9.14
CA SER A 237 -14.46 -0.65 -8.53
C SER A 237 -15.63 -0.68 -9.53
N LEU A 238 -16.44 -1.73 -9.46
CA LEU A 238 -17.68 -1.82 -10.23
C LEU A 238 -18.83 -1.03 -9.57
N ILE A 239 -18.68 -0.64 -8.29
CA ILE A 239 -19.77 -0.07 -7.50
C ILE A 239 -19.42 1.27 -6.83
N SER A 240 -18.16 1.66 -6.80
CA SER A 240 -17.67 2.85 -6.09
C SER A 240 -16.82 3.74 -7.00
N LYS A 241 -16.78 5.02 -6.69
CA LYS A 241 -15.85 5.99 -7.30
C LYS A 241 -14.41 5.76 -6.83
N PHE A 242 -14.24 5.09 -5.69
CA PHE A 242 -12.94 4.70 -5.14
C PHE A 242 -12.51 3.35 -5.68
N GLY A 243 -11.23 3.08 -5.66
CA GLY A 243 -10.67 1.81 -6.10
C GLY A 243 -10.81 0.71 -5.05
N VAL A 244 -10.38 -0.50 -5.42
CA VAL A 244 -10.45 -1.71 -4.58
C VAL A 244 -9.08 -2.03 -3.99
N SER A 245 -9.05 -2.32 -2.70
CA SER A 245 -7.84 -2.77 -1.99
C SER A 245 -7.37 -4.15 -2.50
N ASP A 246 -6.08 -4.38 -2.51
CA ASP A 246 -5.52 -5.72 -2.77
C ASP A 246 -5.69 -6.68 -1.59
N VAL A 247 -5.89 -6.13 -0.39
CA VAL A 247 -5.78 -6.91 0.85
C VAL A 247 -7.05 -6.89 1.70
N SER A 248 -8.17 -6.38 1.20
CA SER A 248 -9.43 -6.37 1.98
C SER A 248 -9.83 -7.78 2.43
N ASP A 249 -9.86 -8.75 1.51
CA ASP A 249 -10.18 -10.15 1.81
C ASP A 249 -9.11 -10.79 2.71
N ILE A 250 -7.83 -10.48 2.46
CA ILE A 250 -6.70 -10.98 3.25
C ILE A 250 -6.77 -10.47 4.70
N ALA A 251 -7.11 -9.20 4.89
CA ALA A 251 -7.25 -8.59 6.22
C ALA A 251 -8.38 -9.27 7.02
N GLU A 252 -9.51 -9.58 6.36
CA GLU A 252 -10.62 -10.31 6.99
C GLU A 252 -10.21 -11.75 7.38
N LEU A 253 -9.47 -12.43 6.50
CA LEU A 253 -8.92 -13.75 6.81
C LEU A 253 -7.90 -13.67 7.95
N ASN A 254 -7.04 -12.65 7.95
CA ASN A 254 -6.06 -12.41 9.02
C ASN A 254 -6.75 -12.13 10.37
N LYS A 255 -7.88 -11.42 10.36
CA LYS A 255 -8.72 -11.22 11.55
C LYS A 255 -9.24 -12.57 12.08
N ARG A 256 -9.66 -13.47 11.19
CA ARG A 256 -10.07 -14.82 11.57
C ARG A 256 -8.93 -15.62 12.23
N VAL A 257 -7.71 -15.54 11.66
CA VAL A 257 -6.52 -16.18 12.26
C VAL A 257 -6.29 -15.66 13.67
N TYR A 258 -6.34 -14.34 13.86
CA TYR A 258 -6.18 -13.69 15.16
C TYR A 258 -7.19 -14.20 16.19
N GLN A 259 -8.45 -14.36 15.80
CA GLN A 259 -9.52 -14.89 16.67
C GLN A 259 -9.28 -16.37 17.01
N LEU A 260 -8.87 -17.18 16.04
CA LEU A 260 -8.54 -18.60 16.24
C LEU A 260 -7.32 -18.77 17.16
N ASP A 261 -6.28 -17.99 16.96
CA ASP A 261 -5.05 -18.01 17.78
C ASP A 261 -5.38 -17.65 19.24
N SER A 262 -6.21 -16.62 19.44
CA SER A 262 -6.65 -16.23 20.79
C SER A 262 -7.42 -17.36 21.49
N SER A 263 -8.31 -18.06 20.76
CA SER A 263 -9.06 -19.19 21.29
C SER A 263 -8.17 -20.40 21.58
N ALA A 264 -7.20 -20.67 20.72
CA ALA A 264 -6.23 -21.77 20.89
C ALA A 264 -5.38 -21.55 22.14
N ILE A 265 -4.88 -20.33 22.34
CA ILE A 265 -4.05 -19.97 23.52
C ILE A 265 -4.87 -20.20 24.81
N GLU A 266 -6.13 -19.78 24.84
CA GLU A 266 -7.01 -19.98 26.01
C GLU A 266 -7.20 -21.46 26.32
N ILE A 267 -7.42 -22.31 25.31
CA ILE A 267 -7.54 -23.75 25.50
C ILE A 267 -6.24 -24.34 26.03
N ILE A 268 -5.10 -23.95 25.44
CA ILE A 268 -3.77 -24.41 25.85
C ILE A 268 -3.53 -24.07 27.35
N GLU A 269 -3.80 -22.81 27.73
CA GLU A 269 -3.63 -22.36 29.14
C GLU A 269 -4.50 -23.23 30.09
N ASN A 270 -5.73 -23.52 29.70
CA ASN A 270 -6.67 -24.32 30.52
C ASN A 270 -6.28 -25.81 30.57
N THR A 271 -5.75 -26.38 29.50
CA THR A 271 -5.33 -27.79 29.44
C THR A 271 -3.94 -28.02 30.05
N ALA A 272 -3.11 -27.01 30.14
CA ALA A 272 -1.75 -27.12 30.69
C ALA A 272 -1.76 -27.38 32.19
N PHE A 273 -2.89 -27.19 32.87
CA PHE A 273 -3.01 -27.33 34.35
C PHE A 273 -4.14 -28.29 34.70
N PRO A 274 -3.91 -29.62 34.62
CA PRO A 274 -4.94 -30.60 35.00
C PRO A 274 -5.25 -30.50 36.51
N PHE A 275 -6.48 -30.88 36.87
CA PHE A 275 -6.94 -30.92 38.25
C PHE A 275 -6.82 -32.32 38.80
N LEU A 276 -6.37 -32.44 40.04
CA LEU A 276 -6.51 -33.70 40.80
C LEU A 276 -7.90 -33.73 41.43
N GLU A 277 -8.73 -34.65 41.01
CA GLU A 277 -10.04 -34.90 41.58
C GLU A 277 -9.87 -35.88 42.73
N VAL A 278 -10.35 -35.49 43.93
CA VAL A 278 -10.32 -36.36 45.13
C VAL A 278 -11.72 -36.39 45.77
N PRO A 279 -12.11 -37.53 46.34
CA PRO A 279 -13.38 -37.58 47.12
C PRO A 279 -13.29 -36.65 48.35
N ARG A 280 -14.36 -35.92 48.58
CA ARG A 280 -14.50 -34.99 49.71
C ARG A 280 -14.42 -35.76 51.02
N ARG A 281 -13.64 -35.28 51.99
CA ARG A 281 -13.59 -35.85 53.35
C ARG A 281 -14.65 -35.16 54.22
N ASP A 282 -15.22 -35.89 55.15
CA ASP A 282 -16.33 -35.48 56.03
C ASP A 282 -16.01 -34.32 56.98
N ASN A 283 -14.90 -33.58 56.77
CA ASN A 283 -14.55 -32.47 57.65
C ASN A 283 -14.41 -31.19 56.79
N PRO A 284 -15.42 -30.32 56.83
CA PRO A 284 -15.37 -29.08 56.05
C PRO A 284 -14.41 -28.05 56.66
N ALA A 285 -13.14 -28.26 56.48
CA ALA A 285 -12.10 -27.35 56.97
C ALA A 285 -11.85 -26.15 56.06
N THR A 286 -12.55 -26.05 54.95
CA THR A 286 -12.38 -24.93 54.03
C THR A 286 -13.76 -24.38 53.66
N GLY A 287 -13.96 -23.11 53.91
CA GLY A 287 -15.18 -22.40 53.57
C GLY A 287 -15.36 -22.29 52.05
N ASP A 288 -16.47 -21.71 51.69
CA ASP A 288 -16.99 -21.47 50.33
C ASP A 288 -16.02 -20.52 49.55
N GLY A 289 -14.86 -21.05 49.24
CA GLY A 289 -13.82 -20.28 48.51
C GLY A 289 -13.87 -20.54 47.00
N ASP A 290 -13.46 -19.57 46.24
CA ASP A 290 -13.32 -19.67 44.78
C ASP A 290 -12.41 -20.84 44.41
N ILE A 291 -12.81 -21.63 43.40
CA ILE A 291 -11.97 -22.70 42.85
C ILE A 291 -10.78 -22.03 42.16
N ILE A 292 -9.59 -22.18 42.77
CA ILE A 292 -8.34 -21.62 42.22
C ILE A 292 -7.73 -22.67 41.28
N ILE A 293 -7.60 -22.32 40.03
CA ILE A 293 -7.00 -23.18 39.00
C ILE A 293 -5.47 -23.11 39.09
N GLY A 294 -4.82 -24.27 39.19
CA GLY A 294 -3.37 -24.35 39.24
C GLY A 294 -2.87 -25.76 39.47
N THR A 295 -1.59 -26.00 39.24
CA THR A 295 -0.94 -27.33 39.32
C THR A 295 -0.96 -27.93 40.74
N THR A 296 -1.26 -27.14 41.75
CA THR A 296 -1.29 -27.55 43.14
C THR A 296 -2.70 -27.67 43.71
N ASN A 297 -3.73 -27.42 42.91
CA ASN A 297 -5.09 -27.36 43.38
C ASN A 297 -5.81 -28.69 43.19
N VAL A 298 -6.70 -29.02 44.15
CA VAL A 298 -7.43 -30.25 44.23
C VAL A 298 -8.93 -29.93 44.13
N LEU A 299 -9.64 -30.64 43.23
CA LEU A 299 -11.08 -30.54 43.09
C LEU A 299 -11.72 -31.62 44.00
N GLU A 300 -12.42 -31.19 45.02
CA GLU A 300 -13.17 -32.12 45.91
C GLU A 300 -14.53 -32.45 45.29
N VAL A 301 -14.81 -33.74 45.14
CA VAL A 301 -16.08 -34.27 44.62
C VAL A 301 -16.84 -35.06 45.70
N ASP A 302 -18.15 -35.24 45.49
CA ASP A 302 -19.02 -35.95 46.40
C ASP A 302 -18.47 -37.36 46.70
N PRO A 303 -18.34 -37.78 47.97
CA PRO A 303 -17.81 -39.09 48.32
C PRO A 303 -18.66 -40.27 47.84
N ASP A 304 -19.93 -40.08 47.47
CA ASP A 304 -20.80 -41.14 46.93
C ASP A 304 -20.44 -41.54 45.50
N THR A 305 -19.54 -40.82 44.82
CA THR A 305 -19.06 -41.28 43.54
C THR A 305 -18.03 -42.40 43.72
N THR A 306 -18.22 -43.50 43.01
CA THR A 306 -17.33 -44.67 43.01
C THR A 306 -15.96 -44.37 42.43
N ASN A 307 -15.65 -43.12 42.17
CA ASN A 307 -14.44 -42.70 41.52
C ASN A 307 -13.26 -42.57 42.49
N LYS A 308 -12.20 -43.28 42.21
CA LYS A 308 -10.90 -43.12 42.86
C LYS A 308 -10.27 -41.80 42.43
N HIS A 309 -9.26 -41.36 43.16
CA HIS A 309 -8.43 -40.19 42.78
C HIS A 309 -8.02 -40.26 41.30
N ARG A 310 -8.28 -39.20 40.55
CA ARG A 310 -7.90 -39.16 39.15
C ARG A 310 -7.50 -37.75 38.74
N TRP A 311 -6.63 -37.67 37.77
CA TRP A 311 -6.37 -36.41 37.09
C TRP A 311 -7.47 -36.15 36.08
N VAL A 312 -8.03 -34.95 36.14
CA VAL A 312 -9.04 -34.51 35.18
C VAL A 312 -8.38 -33.42 34.33
N GLU A 313 -8.26 -33.70 33.07
CA GLU A 313 -7.78 -32.71 32.10
C GLU A 313 -8.85 -32.47 31.03
N PRO A 314 -9.01 -31.23 30.55
CA PRO A 314 -9.94 -30.97 29.47
C PRO A 314 -9.53 -31.72 28.21
N ASP A 315 -10.51 -32.14 27.42
CA ASP A 315 -10.30 -32.85 26.17
C ASP A 315 -9.71 -31.86 25.13
N GLY A 316 -8.53 -32.16 24.58
CA GLY A 316 -7.83 -31.34 23.59
C GLY A 316 -8.40 -31.39 22.16
N LEU A 317 -9.47 -32.15 21.92
CA LEU A 317 -10.04 -32.33 20.56
C LEU A 317 -10.50 -31.03 19.91
N SER A 318 -10.93 -30.04 20.67
CA SER A 318 -11.33 -28.73 20.17
C SER A 318 -10.11 -27.92 19.65
N LEU A 319 -8.96 -28.10 20.28
CA LEU A 319 -7.72 -27.46 19.84
C LEU A 319 -7.30 -27.93 18.43
N ASP A 320 -7.38 -29.25 18.18
CA ASP A 320 -7.05 -29.82 16.86
C ASP A 320 -7.92 -29.21 15.75
N LYS A 321 -9.21 -29.03 16.03
CA LYS A 321 -10.15 -28.42 15.07
C LYS A 321 -9.82 -26.94 14.81
N ILE A 322 -9.46 -26.20 15.86
CA ILE A 322 -9.05 -24.81 15.73
C ILE A 322 -7.79 -24.72 14.86
N LEU A 323 -6.78 -25.57 15.12
CA LEU A 323 -5.53 -25.59 14.37
C LEU A 323 -5.78 -25.98 12.90
N MET A 324 -6.68 -26.94 12.65
CA MET A 324 -7.08 -27.31 11.29
C MET A 324 -7.69 -26.12 10.54
N TRP A 325 -8.65 -25.43 11.15
CA TRP A 325 -9.28 -24.23 10.56
C TRP A 325 -8.28 -23.09 10.37
N ARG A 326 -7.39 -22.89 11.34
CA ARG A 326 -6.31 -21.91 11.24
C ARG A 326 -5.43 -22.17 10.02
N ASN A 327 -5.00 -23.41 9.84
CA ASN A 327 -4.14 -23.80 8.72
C ASN A 327 -4.88 -23.64 7.38
N GLN A 328 -6.17 -24.00 7.33
CA GLN A 328 -6.99 -23.75 6.13
C GLN A 328 -7.07 -22.24 5.82
N THR A 329 -7.28 -21.42 6.84
CA THR A 329 -7.34 -19.96 6.65
C THR A 329 -6.00 -19.39 6.12
N LEU A 330 -4.87 -19.93 6.58
CA LEU A 330 -3.55 -19.54 6.08
C LEU A 330 -3.37 -19.92 4.60
N GLU A 331 -3.87 -21.09 4.20
CA GLU A 331 -3.87 -21.49 2.78
C GLU A 331 -4.75 -20.55 1.93
N ASP A 332 -5.90 -20.13 2.47
CA ASP A 332 -6.77 -19.16 1.80
C ASP A 332 -6.05 -17.80 1.63
N ILE A 333 -5.33 -17.35 2.66
CA ILE A 333 -4.50 -16.12 2.59
C ILE A 333 -3.45 -16.25 1.47
N ARG A 334 -2.74 -17.36 1.41
CA ARG A 334 -1.74 -17.63 0.35
C ARG A 334 -2.36 -17.60 -1.03
N TYR A 335 -3.53 -18.22 -1.19
CA TYR A 335 -4.27 -18.24 -2.45
C TYR A 335 -4.65 -16.81 -2.90
N HIS A 336 -5.20 -16.01 -1.99
CA HIS A 336 -5.64 -14.63 -2.28
C HIS A 336 -4.45 -13.69 -2.59
N SER A 337 -3.33 -13.87 -1.90
CA SER A 337 -2.15 -13.01 -2.07
C SER A 337 -1.41 -13.22 -3.41
N LYS A 338 -1.61 -14.38 -4.08
CA LYS A 338 -0.90 -14.73 -5.32
C LYS A 338 0.64 -14.73 -5.18
N ILE A 339 1.15 -14.85 -3.95
CA ILE A 339 2.58 -14.83 -3.63
C ILE A 339 3.16 -16.26 -3.54
N GLY A 340 2.34 -17.28 -3.70
CA GLY A 340 2.71 -18.68 -3.50
C GLY A 340 3.97 -19.15 -4.24
N GLY A 341 4.34 -18.48 -5.34
CA GLY A 341 5.57 -18.78 -6.07
C GLY A 341 6.85 -18.24 -5.43
N THR A 342 6.73 -17.36 -4.44
CA THR A 342 7.88 -16.75 -3.74
C THR A 342 8.24 -17.49 -2.44
N ASP A 343 7.33 -18.35 -1.93
CA ASP A 343 7.51 -19.11 -0.69
C ASP A 343 8.27 -20.42 -0.90
N GLY A 344 9.27 -20.44 -1.78
CA GLY A 344 10.00 -21.63 -2.20
C GLY A 344 10.69 -22.46 -1.12
N VAL A 345 10.49 -22.16 0.16
CA VAL A 345 11.25 -22.77 1.26
C VAL A 345 10.44 -23.80 2.06
N ASN A 346 9.11 -23.80 1.98
CA ASN A 346 8.30 -24.63 2.90
C ASN A 346 7.38 -25.66 2.25
N SER A 347 7.40 -25.82 0.93
CA SER A 347 6.71 -26.96 0.34
C SER A 347 7.69 -28.14 0.22
N ASN A 348 7.39 -29.23 0.89
CA ASN A 348 8.11 -30.49 0.76
C ASN A 348 8.03 -31.10 -0.66
N LYS A 349 7.48 -30.32 -1.62
CA LYS A 349 7.45 -30.69 -3.04
C LYS A 349 8.29 -29.66 -3.79
N ALA A 350 9.41 -30.07 -4.32
CA ALA A 350 10.20 -29.28 -5.25
C ALA A 350 9.31 -28.96 -6.46
N LEU A 351 8.82 -27.72 -6.52
CA LEU A 351 8.07 -27.23 -7.68
C LEU A 351 9.01 -27.16 -8.87
N SER A 352 8.56 -27.65 -10.02
CA SER A 352 9.35 -27.54 -11.26
C SER A 352 9.51 -26.04 -11.63
N GLY A 353 10.56 -25.72 -12.33
CA GLY A 353 10.82 -24.36 -12.81
C GLY A 353 9.62 -23.79 -13.59
N VAL A 354 8.93 -24.64 -14.35
CA VAL A 354 7.72 -24.26 -15.10
C VAL A 354 6.57 -23.85 -14.16
N SER A 355 6.37 -24.60 -13.08
CA SER A 355 5.32 -24.27 -12.09
C SER A 355 5.59 -22.92 -11.41
N LEU A 356 6.83 -22.66 -11.04
CA LEU A 356 7.26 -21.38 -10.47
C LEU A 356 7.04 -20.23 -11.46
N GLU A 357 7.34 -20.46 -12.74
CA GLU A 357 7.16 -19.46 -13.80
C GLU A 357 5.66 -19.11 -13.99
N ILE A 358 4.79 -20.13 -13.99
CA ILE A 358 3.33 -19.92 -14.10
C ILE A 358 2.80 -19.09 -12.91
N MET A 359 3.23 -19.42 -11.70
CA MET A 359 2.84 -18.66 -10.48
C MET A 359 3.34 -17.23 -10.56
N PHE A 360 4.56 -17.03 -11.05
CA PHE A 360 5.14 -15.70 -11.24
C PHE A 360 4.39 -14.87 -12.29
N GLN A 361 3.83 -15.49 -13.32
CA GLN A 361 3.04 -14.83 -14.36
C GLN A 361 1.77 -14.17 -13.78
N GLN A 362 1.13 -14.80 -12.79
CA GLN A 362 -0.05 -14.22 -12.12
C GLN A 362 0.33 -12.93 -11.37
N LEU A 363 1.42 -12.97 -10.62
CA LEU A 363 1.94 -11.80 -9.92
C LEU A 363 2.35 -10.70 -10.91
N ASN A 364 3.04 -11.06 -11.99
CA ASN A 364 3.44 -10.14 -13.06
C ASN A 364 2.25 -9.39 -13.66
N SER A 365 1.12 -10.07 -13.88
CA SER A 365 -0.09 -9.44 -14.42
C SER A 365 -0.62 -8.36 -13.46
N ILE A 366 -0.70 -8.66 -12.17
CA ILE A 366 -1.14 -7.71 -11.14
C ILE A 366 -0.21 -6.48 -11.13
N LEU A 367 1.10 -6.72 -11.15
CA LEU A 367 2.11 -5.65 -11.09
C LEU A 367 2.10 -4.80 -12.36
N ALA A 368 1.82 -5.38 -13.52
CA ALA A 368 1.72 -4.66 -14.79
C ALA A 368 0.53 -3.69 -14.80
N ASP A 369 -0.62 -4.12 -14.27
CA ASP A 369 -1.82 -3.27 -14.14
C ASP A 369 -1.53 -2.09 -13.18
N LYS A 370 -0.83 -2.36 -12.06
CA LYS A 370 -0.41 -1.32 -11.11
C LYS A 370 0.56 -0.33 -11.76
N ALA A 371 1.52 -0.82 -12.54
CA ALA A 371 2.49 0.01 -13.26
C ALA A 371 1.78 0.97 -14.22
N GLU A 372 0.80 0.47 -14.98
CA GLU A 372 -0.01 1.29 -15.89
C GLU A 372 -0.79 2.37 -15.13
N SER A 373 -1.42 2.02 -14.00
CA SER A 373 -2.16 2.97 -13.17
C SER A 373 -1.23 4.08 -12.65
N LEU A 374 -0.01 3.73 -12.21
CA LEU A 374 0.99 4.70 -11.74
C LEU A 374 1.50 5.59 -12.88
N GLU A 375 1.75 5.05 -14.06
CA GLU A 375 2.14 5.83 -15.25
C GLU A 375 1.10 6.91 -15.56
N ASN A 376 -0.18 6.53 -15.58
CA ASN A 376 -1.28 7.44 -15.84
C ASN A 376 -1.35 8.53 -14.76
N THR A 377 -1.14 8.17 -13.49
CA THR A 377 -1.14 9.10 -12.36
C THR A 377 0.04 10.07 -12.44
N GLU A 378 1.25 9.58 -12.71
CA GLU A 378 2.43 10.46 -12.83
C GLU A 378 2.29 11.43 -14.02
N ASN A 379 1.78 10.96 -15.15
CA ASN A 379 1.50 11.83 -16.31
C ASN A 379 0.47 12.92 -15.96
N ALA A 380 -0.56 12.58 -15.19
CA ALA A 380 -1.55 13.57 -14.72
C ALA A 380 -0.91 14.57 -13.74
N ILE A 381 -0.02 14.11 -12.83
CA ILE A 381 0.73 14.99 -11.91
C ILE A 381 1.54 16.00 -12.72
N PHE A 382 2.34 15.53 -13.68
CA PHE A 382 3.19 16.43 -14.48
C PHE A 382 2.35 17.37 -15.36
N SER A 383 1.18 16.94 -15.82
CA SER A 383 0.24 17.82 -16.55
C SER A 383 -0.23 18.98 -15.65
N ILE A 384 -0.59 18.71 -14.40
CA ILE A 384 -1.03 19.75 -13.44
C ILE A 384 0.17 20.64 -13.05
N ILE A 385 1.37 20.09 -12.86
CA ILE A 385 2.59 20.88 -12.63
C ILE A 385 2.82 21.85 -13.80
N GLY A 386 2.58 21.37 -15.03
CA GLY A 386 2.65 22.22 -16.22
C GLY A 386 1.68 23.40 -16.14
N LEU A 387 0.43 23.14 -15.75
CA LEU A 387 -0.60 24.20 -15.61
C LEU A 387 -0.17 25.26 -14.57
N TRP A 388 0.37 24.84 -13.41
CA TRP A 388 0.87 25.76 -12.38
C TRP A 388 1.98 26.67 -12.91
N ASN A 389 2.75 26.21 -13.91
CA ASN A 389 3.92 26.92 -14.46
C ASN A 389 3.68 27.49 -15.87
N ASN A 390 2.43 27.49 -16.34
CA ASN A 390 2.04 27.94 -17.70
C ASN A 390 2.82 27.18 -18.78
N GLN A 391 3.03 25.88 -18.58
CA GLN A 391 3.73 24.97 -19.49
C GLN A 391 2.85 23.77 -19.81
N THR A 392 3.14 23.07 -20.89
CA THR A 392 2.36 21.89 -21.30
C THR A 392 3.24 20.63 -21.21
N TRP A 393 2.82 19.65 -20.43
CA TRP A 393 3.49 18.36 -20.36
C TRP A 393 3.22 17.54 -21.63
N ASP A 394 4.27 17.13 -22.32
CA ASP A 394 4.24 16.25 -23.50
C ASP A 394 5.30 15.13 -23.36
N GLY A 395 5.76 14.92 -22.15
CA GLY A 395 6.73 13.87 -21.80
C GLY A 395 6.08 12.49 -21.67
N SER A 396 6.88 11.53 -21.26
CA SER A 396 6.41 10.15 -21.07
C SER A 396 7.05 9.51 -19.83
N ILE A 397 6.31 8.64 -19.19
CA ILE A 397 6.75 7.87 -18.02
C ILE A 397 6.49 6.39 -18.32
N VAL A 398 7.51 5.58 -18.14
CA VAL A 398 7.44 4.14 -18.42
C VAL A 398 7.97 3.36 -17.20
N TYR A 399 7.12 2.50 -16.66
CA TYR A 399 7.47 1.51 -15.64
C TYR A 399 7.82 0.19 -16.34
N SER A 400 8.72 -0.57 -15.74
CA SER A 400 8.99 -1.94 -16.20
C SER A 400 7.70 -2.78 -16.15
N ARG A 401 7.52 -3.64 -17.14
CA ARG A 401 6.42 -4.63 -17.18
C ARG A 401 6.94 -6.04 -16.85
N ARG A 402 8.23 -6.17 -16.52
CA ARG A 402 8.88 -7.46 -16.22
C ARG A 402 9.44 -7.42 -14.80
N PHE A 403 8.81 -8.13 -13.89
CA PHE A 403 9.12 -8.09 -12.46
C PHE A 403 9.82 -9.36 -11.95
N GLY A 404 9.96 -10.38 -12.78
CA GLY A 404 10.63 -11.64 -12.43
C GLY A 404 12.14 -11.47 -12.27
N VAL A 405 12.72 -12.25 -11.36
CA VAL A 405 14.18 -12.37 -11.23
C VAL A 405 14.67 -13.26 -12.38
N ARG A 406 14.95 -12.65 -13.52
CA ARG A 406 15.65 -13.36 -14.60
C ARG A 406 17.15 -13.23 -14.37
N ASP A 407 17.84 -14.35 -14.46
CA ASP A 407 19.30 -14.34 -14.43
C ASP A 407 19.81 -13.46 -15.57
N LEU A 408 20.74 -12.56 -15.26
CA LEU A 408 21.39 -11.69 -16.24
C LEU A 408 21.98 -12.52 -17.41
N SER A 409 22.51 -13.70 -17.11
CA SER A 409 23.04 -14.62 -18.12
C SER A 409 21.97 -15.04 -19.13
N PHE A 410 20.76 -15.34 -18.68
CA PHE A 410 19.62 -15.70 -19.54
C PHE A 410 19.23 -14.53 -20.46
N GLU A 411 19.17 -13.32 -19.92
CA GLU A 411 18.82 -12.13 -20.72
C GLU A 411 19.91 -11.83 -21.77
N LEU A 412 21.18 -11.91 -21.39
CA LEU A 412 22.31 -11.74 -22.31
C LEU A 412 22.26 -12.77 -23.43
N ASP A 413 21.94 -14.03 -23.10
CA ASP A 413 21.76 -15.11 -24.09
C ASP A 413 20.62 -14.77 -25.08
N GLN A 414 19.49 -14.28 -24.58
CA GLN A 414 18.38 -13.88 -25.43
C GLN A 414 18.76 -12.70 -26.32
N PHE A 415 19.53 -11.74 -25.81
CA PHE A 415 20.01 -10.59 -26.57
C PHE A 415 20.96 -11.04 -27.67
N ILE A 416 21.91 -11.92 -27.36
CA ILE A 416 22.86 -12.48 -28.35
C ILE A 416 22.08 -13.20 -29.47
N LYS A 417 21.11 -14.02 -29.09
CA LYS A 417 20.25 -14.73 -30.06
C LYS A 417 19.45 -13.76 -30.92
N ALA A 418 18.87 -12.72 -30.35
CA ALA A 418 18.10 -11.72 -31.06
C ALA A 418 18.98 -10.92 -32.04
N SER A 419 20.21 -10.56 -31.64
CA SER A 419 21.15 -9.81 -32.49
C SER A 419 21.58 -10.58 -33.74
N LEU A 420 21.49 -11.92 -33.71
CA LEU A 420 21.77 -12.76 -34.87
C LEU A 420 20.69 -12.64 -35.96
N PHE A 421 19.48 -12.22 -35.60
CA PHE A 421 18.34 -12.14 -36.52
C PHE A 421 17.96 -10.69 -36.87
N VAL A 422 18.35 -9.74 -36.03
CA VAL A 422 18.00 -8.30 -36.20
C VAL A 422 19.29 -7.50 -36.44
N ASP A 423 19.59 -7.23 -37.69
CA ASP A 423 20.73 -6.38 -38.08
C ASP A 423 20.23 -4.93 -38.19
N SER A 424 20.25 -4.22 -37.07
CA SER A 424 19.77 -2.82 -36.98
C SER A 424 20.63 -2.05 -35.99
N LYS A 425 21.14 -0.90 -36.40
CA LYS A 425 21.92 0.02 -35.54
C LYS A 425 21.09 0.45 -34.34
N GLU A 426 19.81 0.80 -34.53
CA GLU A 426 18.93 1.22 -33.45
C GLU A 426 18.70 0.07 -32.44
N PHE A 427 18.54 -1.15 -32.92
CA PHE A 427 18.39 -2.33 -32.06
C PHE A 427 19.65 -2.55 -31.23
N THR A 428 20.84 -2.47 -31.84
CA THR A 428 22.13 -2.64 -31.14
C THR A 428 22.34 -1.55 -30.10
N LYS A 429 22.01 -0.31 -30.43
CA LYS A 429 22.08 0.86 -29.54
C LYS A 429 21.18 0.67 -28.31
N GLU A 430 19.89 0.38 -28.51
CA GLU A 430 18.92 0.11 -27.45
C GLU A 430 19.36 -1.03 -26.53
N MET A 431 19.90 -2.08 -27.14
CA MET A 431 20.42 -3.26 -26.42
C MET A 431 21.63 -2.89 -25.57
N ALA A 432 22.59 -2.14 -26.13
CA ALA A 432 23.80 -1.70 -25.43
C ALA A 432 23.43 -0.84 -24.21
N GLU A 433 22.47 0.09 -24.37
CA GLU A 433 21.98 0.92 -23.29
C GLU A 433 21.36 0.08 -22.17
N LYS A 434 20.44 -0.84 -22.52
CA LYS A 434 19.77 -1.71 -21.54
C LYS A 434 20.74 -2.61 -20.79
N VAL A 435 21.73 -3.18 -21.49
CA VAL A 435 22.76 -4.03 -20.87
C VAL A 435 23.67 -3.18 -19.97
N ALA A 436 24.11 -2.00 -20.45
CA ALA A 436 24.98 -1.11 -19.68
C ALA A 436 24.29 -0.68 -18.36
N ARG A 437 23.03 -0.25 -18.43
CA ARG A 437 22.24 0.16 -17.25
C ARG A 437 22.07 -1.01 -16.24
N LYS A 438 21.96 -2.23 -16.73
CA LYS A 438 21.71 -3.40 -15.87
C LYS A 438 23.00 -3.97 -15.26
N VAL A 439 24.11 -3.91 -15.98
CA VAL A 439 25.42 -4.43 -15.52
C VAL A 439 26.16 -3.40 -14.66
N LEU A 440 26.06 -2.12 -15.03
CA LEU A 440 26.80 -1.03 -14.42
C LEU A 440 25.88 -0.25 -13.45
N THR A 441 25.62 -0.82 -12.28
CA THR A 441 24.63 -0.32 -11.32
C THR A 441 24.99 1.02 -10.66
N ASN A 442 26.23 1.48 -10.72
CA ASN A 442 26.71 2.68 -10.02
C ASN A 442 27.48 3.65 -10.96
N VAL A 443 27.01 3.78 -12.18
CA VAL A 443 27.66 4.61 -13.18
C VAL A 443 26.74 5.78 -13.58
N ASP A 444 27.31 6.94 -13.76
CA ASP A 444 26.57 8.15 -14.13
C ASP A 444 26.04 8.06 -15.58
N GLU A 445 24.98 8.80 -15.84
CA GLU A 445 24.27 8.84 -17.12
C GLU A 445 25.22 9.17 -18.28
N LYS A 446 26.16 10.08 -18.06
CA LYS A 446 27.15 10.51 -19.09
C LYS A 446 28.04 9.36 -19.54
N THR A 447 28.41 8.46 -18.64
CA THR A 447 29.22 7.28 -18.98
C THR A 447 28.41 6.27 -19.78
N ILE A 448 27.14 6.10 -19.46
CA ILE A 448 26.22 5.24 -20.24
C ILE A 448 26.06 5.80 -21.66
N ASP A 449 25.84 7.11 -21.80
CA ASP A 449 25.73 7.79 -23.10
C ASP A 449 27.01 7.60 -23.94
N LEU A 450 28.19 7.67 -23.31
CA LEU A 450 29.48 7.43 -23.98
C LEU A 450 29.59 5.99 -24.48
N ILE A 451 29.24 5.01 -23.66
CA ILE A 451 29.25 3.58 -24.03
C ILE A 451 28.30 3.33 -25.23
N VAL A 452 27.10 3.88 -25.16
CA VAL A 452 26.09 3.73 -26.22
C VAL A 452 26.61 4.34 -27.53
N LYS A 453 27.20 5.52 -27.45
CA LYS A 453 27.79 6.21 -28.61
C LYS A 453 28.97 5.42 -29.23
N GLU A 454 29.86 4.88 -28.41
CA GLU A 454 30.96 4.01 -28.86
C GLU A 454 30.46 2.76 -29.58
N VAL A 455 29.40 2.16 -29.09
CA VAL A 455 28.76 0.97 -29.73
C VAL A 455 28.14 1.37 -31.07
N GLU A 456 27.48 2.51 -31.14
CA GLU A 456 26.89 3.07 -32.37
C GLU A 456 27.98 3.34 -33.45
N ASP A 457 29.10 3.96 -33.06
CA ASP A 457 30.22 4.27 -33.94
C ASP A 457 30.90 2.98 -34.45
N ASN A 458 31.08 1.99 -33.59
CA ASN A 458 31.71 0.71 -33.95
C ASN A 458 30.85 -0.14 -34.90
N HIS A 459 29.51 -0.07 -34.78
CA HIS A 459 28.61 -0.80 -35.70
C HIS A 459 28.69 -0.22 -37.12
N GLY A 460 29.00 1.08 -37.24
CA GLY A 460 29.25 1.72 -38.53
C GLY A 460 30.54 1.23 -39.23
N ASN A 461 31.53 0.76 -38.45
CA ASN A 461 32.82 0.29 -38.97
C ASN A 461 32.88 -1.23 -39.26
N SER A 462 32.00 -2.05 -38.66
CA SER A 462 32.03 -3.51 -38.86
C SER A 462 31.30 -3.98 -40.12
N ALA A 463 30.55 -3.13 -40.80
CA ALA A 463 29.87 -3.49 -42.04
C ALA A 463 30.87 -3.66 -43.23
N GLY A 464 32.16 -3.45 -42.99
CA GLY A 464 33.20 -3.59 -44.00
C GLY A 464 34.05 -4.87 -43.93
N ASN A 465 33.91 -5.65 -42.84
CA ASN A 465 34.73 -6.88 -42.69
C ASN A 465 33.79 -8.11 -42.53
N SER A 466 33.47 -8.76 -43.65
CA SER A 466 32.87 -10.10 -43.65
C SER A 466 33.83 -11.08 -42.98
N VAL A 467 33.44 -11.66 -41.88
CA VAL A 467 34.16 -12.75 -41.22
C VAL A 467 34.17 -13.93 -42.19
N SER A 468 35.33 -14.30 -42.71
CA SER A 468 35.48 -15.49 -43.51
C SER A 468 35.18 -16.75 -42.66
N GLU A 469 34.39 -17.66 -43.24
CA GLU A 469 33.89 -18.91 -42.60
C GLU A 469 34.99 -19.94 -42.24
N ASP A 470 36.25 -19.56 -42.31
CA ASP A 470 37.36 -20.54 -42.20
C ASP A 470 37.83 -20.82 -40.77
N SER A 471 37.24 -20.25 -39.71
CA SER A 471 37.74 -20.40 -38.35
C SER A 471 36.94 -21.38 -37.45
N LEU A 472 35.92 -22.04 -37.99
CA LEU A 472 35.08 -22.95 -37.18
C LEU A 472 35.34 -24.45 -37.34
N ASN A 473 36.40 -24.84 -38.08
CA ASN A 473 36.71 -26.26 -38.32
C ASN A 473 38.08 -26.72 -37.75
N ALA A 474 38.56 -26.13 -36.66
CA ALA A 474 39.76 -26.61 -36.00
C ALA A 474 39.61 -26.64 -34.49
N SER A 475 38.99 -27.73 -34.00
CA SER A 475 39.29 -28.44 -32.73
C SER A 475 38.10 -29.28 -32.30
#